data_b4ded5dce36f655b50cbdc1814389faf
#
_entry.id   b4ded5dce36f655b50cbdc1814389faf
#
_cell.length_a   1.000
_cell.length_b   1.000
_cell.length_c   1.000
_cell.angle_alpha   90.00
_cell.angle_beta   90.00
_cell.angle_gamma   90.00
#
_symmetry.space_group_name_H-M   'P 1'
#
loop_
_entity.id
_entity.type
_entity.pdbx_description
1 polymer ?
#
loop_
_entity_poly.entity_id
_entity_poly.type
_entity_poly.pdbx_seq_one_letter_code
_entity_poly.pdbx_strand_id
1 'polypeptide(L)'
;ADATRSDPAQVIVGGAGLSGIQTAGEIAEYRDKHRAPLDIKLVEGLDEVFPGNDPQLQGALRQRLEDADVEILTGDFISKADADAVYLGGGEDEEPEELGYDVLIWTGGITGQPELENVEVEKDDRSNRVHAGSDFATSADRVFAIGDTALVEQGDDVAPPTAQAAWQAAEVAGANLARAARGAPLRSWTHEDKGTVISVGEEAVAHDVIGMPIKTFGGTPAKLLKKAIATRWINKVSSPGRAVGAFGDM
;
A
#
# COMPACT_ATOMS: atom_id res chain seq x y z
N ALA A 1 25.46 7.71 8.63
CA ALA A 1 26.45 7.81 7.55
C ALA A 1 26.76 9.28 7.29
N ASP A 2 28.01 9.61 7.05
CA ASP A 2 28.45 10.99 6.73
C ASP A 2 28.30 11.24 5.21
N ALA A 3 27.05 11.07 4.71
CA ALA A 3 26.74 11.21 3.30
C ALA A 3 27.08 12.62 2.78
N THR A 4 27.65 12.70 1.59
CA THR A 4 28.00 13.94 0.90
C THR A 4 27.42 13.95 -0.50
N ARG A 5 27.43 15.10 -1.20
CA ARG A 5 26.96 15.18 -2.60
C ARG A 5 27.80 14.36 -3.58
N SER A 6 29.07 14.09 -3.27
CA SER A 6 29.94 13.24 -4.06
C SER A 6 29.91 11.77 -3.64
N ASP A 7 29.23 11.47 -2.54
CA ASP A 7 29.05 10.13 -1.97
C ASP A 7 27.70 10.11 -1.22
N PRO A 8 26.58 10.08 -1.96
CA PRO A 8 25.24 10.11 -1.39
C PRO A 8 24.90 8.79 -0.71
N ALA A 9 24.11 8.85 0.36
CA ALA A 9 23.62 7.64 1.01
C ALA A 9 22.67 6.88 0.08
N GLN A 10 22.88 5.59 -0.02
CA GLN A 10 22.09 4.69 -0.86
C GLN A 10 20.85 4.21 -0.10
N VAL A 11 19.66 4.55 -0.58
CA VAL A 11 18.39 4.14 -0.02
C VAL A 11 17.72 3.17 -0.98
N ILE A 12 17.47 1.94 -0.52
CA ILE A 12 16.73 0.93 -1.28
C ILE A 12 15.34 0.74 -0.67
N VAL A 13 14.32 0.87 -1.51
CA VAL A 13 12.93 0.53 -1.20
C VAL A 13 12.58 -0.76 -1.94
N GLY A 14 12.37 -1.85 -1.22
CA GLY A 14 12.01 -3.16 -1.79
C GLY A 14 10.51 -3.36 -1.89
N GLY A 15 10.02 -3.58 -3.11
CA GLY A 15 8.60 -3.73 -3.46
C GLY A 15 7.99 -2.43 -4.00
N ALA A 16 7.53 -2.44 -5.26
CA ALA A 16 6.86 -1.30 -5.90
C ALA A 16 5.32 -1.42 -5.90
N GLY A 17 4.75 -1.96 -4.82
CA GLY A 17 3.33 -1.83 -4.50
C GLY A 17 2.99 -0.42 -3.98
N LEU A 18 1.76 -0.21 -3.50
CA LEU A 18 1.30 1.09 -2.96
C LEU A 18 2.27 1.68 -1.93
N SER A 19 2.68 0.87 -0.96
CA SER A 19 3.54 1.33 0.13
C SER A 19 4.93 1.74 -0.37
N GLY A 20 5.53 0.95 -1.27
CA GLY A 20 6.85 1.26 -1.81
C GLY A 20 6.87 2.51 -2.66
N ILE A 21 5.91 2.66 -3.57
CA ILE A 21 5.76 3.86 -4.41
C ILE A 21 5.62 5.12 -3.55
N GLN A 22 4.73 5.08 -2.55
CA GLN A 22 4.52 6.23 -1.66
C GLN A 22 5.76 6.51 -0.81
N THR A 23 6.40 5.47 -0.27
CA THR A 23 7.62 5.62 0.55
C THR A 23 8.77 6.23 -0.27
N ALA A 24 9.02 5.73 -1.48
CA ALA A 24 10.04 6.27 -2.35
C ALA A 24 9.77 7.74 -2.71
N GLY A 25 8.51 8.08 -3.00
CA GLY A 25 8.09 9.46 -3.26
C GLY A 25 8.30 10.40 -2.08
N GLU A 26 7.92 9.99 -0.87
CA GLU A 26 8.09 10.78 0.35
C GLU A 26 9.59 10.99 0.71
N ILE A 27 10.43 9.97 0.47
CA ILE A 27 11.89 10.09 0.67
C ILE A 27 12.49 11.07 -0.35
N ALA A 28 12.03 11.01 -1.61
CA ALA A 28 12.46 11.94 -2.64
C ALA A 28 12.08 13.39 -2.31
N GLU A 29 10.85 13.61 -1.85
CA GLU A 29 10.41 14.92 -1.36
C GLU A 29 11.26 15.40 -0.17
N TYR A 30 11.50 14.52 0.81
CA TYR A 30 12.36 14.84 1.96
C TYR A 30 13.78 15.23 1.50
N ARG A 31 14.37 14.44 0.57
CA ARG A 31 15.69 14.72 -0.04
C ARG A 31 15.74 16.13 -0.61
N ASP A 32 14.75 16.49 -1.44
CA ASP A 32 14.72 17.76 -2.15
C ASP A 32 14.50 18.95 -1.21
N LYS A 33 13.55 18.81 -0.28
CA LYS A 33 13.23 19.81 0.74
C LYS A 33 14.42 20.13 1.66
N HIS A 34 15.16 19.11 2.05
CA HIS A 34 16.30 19.23 2.96
C HIS A 34 17.65 19.27 2.24
N ARG A 35 17.66 19.12 0.90
CA ARG A 35 18.88 18.99 0.09
C ARG A 35 19.79 17.88 0.62
N ALA A 36 19.18 16.81 1.09
CA ALA A 36 19.90 15.67 1.61
C ALA A 36 20.59 14.89 0.48
N PRO A 37 21.85 14.49 0.62
CA PRO A 37 22.55 13.70 -0.39
C PRO A 37 22.10 12.24 -0.32
N LEU A 38 21.01 11.91 -1.01
CA LEU A 38 20.41 10.57 -1.07
C LEU A 38 20.23 10.13 -2.52
N ASP A 39 20.63 8.91 -2.84
CA ASP A 39 20.23 8.18 -4.04
C ASP A 39 19.17 7.17 -3.66
N ILE A 40 18.06 7.14 -4.39
CA ILE A 40 16.89 6.34 -4.05
C ILE A 40 16.63 5.33 -5.16
N LYS A 41 16.60 4.05 -4.80
CA LYS A 41 16.27 2.95 -5.70
C LYS A 41 14.98 2.26 -5.23
N LEU A 42 14.02 2.12 -6.15
CA LEU A 42 12.80 1.33 -5.95
C LEU A 42 12.96 0.01 -6.70
N VAL A 43 13.00 -1.10 -5.97
CA VAL A 43 13.22 -2.43 -6.54
C VAL A 43 11.91 -3.22 -6.57
N GLU A 44 11.56 -3.78 -7.73
CA GLU A 44 10.37 -4.61 -7.92
C GLU A 44 10.73 -5.90 -8.67
N GLY A 45 10.32 -7.04 -8.14
CA GLY A 45 10.59 -8.33 -8.75
C GLY A 45 9.83 -8.62 -10.04
N LEU A 46 8.72 -7.92 -10.27
CA LEU A 46 7.94 -8.04 -11.51
C LEU A 46 8.33 -6.95 -12.51
N ASP A 47 7.84 -7.08 -13.76
CA ASP A 47 8.30 -6.27 -14.89
C ASP A 47 7.91 -4.78 -14.80
N GLU A 48 6.99 -4.41 -13.90
CA GLU A 48 6.49 -3.02 -13.83
C GLU A 48 6.13 -2.62 -12.39
N VAL A 49 6.19 -1.33 -12.09
CA VAL A 49 5.70 -0.76 -10.84
C VAL A 49 4.19 -0.98 -10.69
N PHE A 50 3.72 -1.10 -9.47
CA PHE A 50 2.32 -1.38 -9.15
C PHE A 50 1.76 -2.57 -9.94
N PRO A 51 2.41 -3.74 -9.87
CA PRO A 51 2.11 -4.87 -10.73
C PRO A 51 0.66 -5.34 -10.59
N GLY A 52 0.12 -5.89 -11.70
CA GLY A 52 -1.27 -6.35 -11.77
C GLY A 52 -2.31 -5.25 -11.95
N ASN A 53 -1.91 -4.00 -12.12
CA ASN A 53 -2.80 -2.86 -12.32
C ASN A 53 -2.83 -2.37 -13.77
N ASP A 54 -3.72 -1.41 -14.06
CA ASP A 54 -3.89 -0.85 -15.41
C ASP A 54 -2.59 -0.21 -15.93
N PRO A 55 -2.15 -0.51 -17.17
CA PRO A 55 -0.91 0.03 -17.73
C PRO A 55 -0.85 1.56 -17.79
N GLN A 56 -1.99 2.26 -17.91
CA GLN A 56 -1.98 3.73 -17.87
C GLN A 56 -1.67 4.26 -16.46
N LEU A 57 -2.15 3.56 -15.42
CA LEU A 57 -1.80 3.90 -14.04
C LEU A 57 -0.35 3.60 -13.75
N GLN A 58 0.14 2.43 -14.16
CA GLN A 58 1.55 2.03 -14.01
C GLN A 58 2.49 3.04 -14.67
N GLY A 59 2.26 3.38 -15.93
CA GLY A 59 3.06 4.36 -16.68
C GLY A 59 3.03 5.75 -16.03
N ALA A 60 1.87 6.19 -15.53
CA ALA A 60 1.77 7.48 -14.85
C ALA A 60 2.51 7.49 -13.49
N LEU A 61 2.51 6.38 -12.75
CA LEU A 61 3.26 6.25 -11.49
C LEU A 61 4.77 6.18 -11.74
N ARG A 62 5.21 5.38 -12.73
CA ARG A 62 6.61 5.31 -13.17
C ARG A 62 7.14 6.70 -13.51
N GLN A 63 6.41 7.44 -14.35
CA GLN A 63 6.81 8.80 -14.75
C GLN A 63 6.98 9.73 -13.55
N ARG A 64 6.08 9.64 -12.53
CA ARG A 64 6.20 10.48 -11.33
C ARG A 64 7.40 10.12 -10.45
N LEU A 65 7.72 8.84 -10.35
CA LEU A 65 8.90 8.38 -9.64
C LEU A 65 10.19 8.83 -10.35
N GLU A 66 10.24 8.69 -11.68
CA GLU A 66 11.35 9.15 -12.52
C GLU A 66 11.51 10.69 -12.47
N ASP A 67 10.40 11.45 -12.55
CA ASP A 67 10.38 12.91 -12.38
C ASP A 67 10.90 13.34 -10.97
N ALA A 68 10.72 12.47 -9.98
CA ALA A 68 11.24 12.66 -8.62
C ALA A 68 12.66 12.10 -8.45
N ASP A 69 13.36 11.77 -9.53
CA ASP A 69 14.71 11.23 -9.52
C ASP A 69 14.86 9.99 -8.60
N VAL A 70 13.91 9.07 -8.73
CA VAL A 70 13.95 7.73 -8.14
C VAL A 70 14.34 6.73 -9.21
N GLU A 71 15.43 6.00 -9.01
CA GLU A 71 15.84 4.92 -9.90
C GLU A 71 14.92 3.71 -9.70
N ILE A 72 14.35 3.19 -10.79
CA ILE A 72 13.41 2.07 -10.77
C ILE A 72 14.07 0.83 -11.36
N LEU A 73 14.21 -0.21 -10.55
CA LEU A 73 14.76 -1.51 -10.94
C LEU A 73 13.62 -2.54 -10.91
N THR A 74 13.29 -3.11 -12.07
CA THR A 74 12.20 -4.09 -12.23
C THR A 74 12.70 -5.37 -12.88
N GLY A 75 12.00 -6.48 -12.66
CA GLY A 75 12.29 -7.78 -13.28
C GLY A 75 13.07 -8.75 -12.40
N ASP A 76 13.73 -8.28 -11.34
CA ASP A 76 14.52 -9.10 -10.44
C ASP A 76 14.08 -9.00 -8.99
N PHE A 77 13.75 -10.13 -8.38
CA PHE A 77 13.40 -10.20 -6.97
C PHE A 77 14.64 -10.01 -6.08
N ILE A 78 14.47 -9.31 -4.98
CA ILE A 78 15.45 -9.35 -3.90
C ILE A 78 15.42 -10.77 -3.30
N SER A 79 16.43 -11.56 -3.63
CA SER A 79 16.56 -12.95 -3.18
C SER A 79 17.18 -13.07 -1.79
N LYS A 80 17.97 -12.08 -1.38
CA LYS A 80 18.64 -12.02 -0.09
C LYS A 80 18.93 -10.57 0.29
N ALA A 81 18.98 -10.29 1.58
CA ALA A 81 19.56 -9.08 2.16
C ALA A 81 20.50 -9.46 3.31
N ASP A 82 21.62 -8.76 3.44
CA ASP A 82 22.49 -8.82 4.60
C ASP A 82 22.69 -7.41 5.20
N ALA A 83 23.73 -7.18 6.01
CA ALA A 83 23.90 -5.92 6.71
C ALA A 83 24.22 -4.72 5.78
N ASP A 84 24.80 -4.97 4.62
CA ASP A 84 25.41 -3.93 3.78
C ASP A 84 24.87 -3.95 2.32
N ALA A 85 24.20 -5.02 1.92
CA ALA A 85 23.71 -5.19 0.54
C ALA A 85 22.42 -5.99 0.41
N VAL A 86 21.69 -5.75 -0.69
CA VAL A 86 20.65 -6.65 -1.21
C VAL A 86 21.17 -7.33 -2.46
N TYR A 87 20.64 -8.52 -2.74
CA TYR A 87 21.01 -9.35 -3.86
C TYR A 87 19.79 -9.57 -4.76
N LEU A 88 19.90 -9.12 -6.03
CA LEU A 88 18.81 -9.21 -7.00
C LEU A 88 18.98 -10.44 -7.88
N GLY A 89 17.88 -11.09 -8.21
CA GLY A 89 17.89 -12.27 -9.06
C GLY A 89 18.63 -13.44 -8.39
N GLY A 90 19.43 -14.16 -9.19
CA GLY A 90 20.17 -15.35 -8.77
C GLY A 90 19.31 -16.60 -8.94
N GLY A 91 19.48 -17.31 -10.09
CA GLY A 91 18.95 -18.63 -10.37
C GLY A 91 19.99 -19.72 -10.07
N GLU A 92 19.67 -20.98 -10.45
CA GLU A 92 20.58 -22.13 -10.23
C GLU A 92 21.94 -21.95 -10.90
N ASP A 93 22.04 -21.13 -11.97
CA ASP A 93 23.25 -20.93 -12.77
C ASP A 93 23.64 -19.41 -12.92
N GLU A 94 22.95 -18.49 -12.24
CA GLU A 94 23.21 -17.06 -12.33
C GLU A 94 23.65 -16.49 -10.97
N GLU A 95 24.76 -15.73 -10.96
CA GLU A 95 25.16 -14.96 -9.78
C GLU A 95 24.21 -13.77 -9.60
N PRO A 96 23.69 -13.52 -8.38
CA PRO A 96 22.83 -12.38 -8.12
C PRO A 96 23.61 -11.06 -8.27
N GLU A 97 22.93 -10.03 -8.72
CA GLU A 97 23.47 -8.67 -8.71
C GLU A 97 23.47 -8.13 -7.28
N GLU A 98 24.64 -7.67 -6.81
CA GLU A 98 24.80 -7.07 -5.48
C GLU A 98 24.61 -5.56 -5.53
N LEU A 99 23.68 -5.03 -4.73
CA LEU A 99 23.44 -3.61 -4.53
C LEU A 99 23.71 -3.23 -3.08
N GLY A 100 24.76 -2.43 -2.86
CA GLY A 100 25.05 -1.85 -1.54
C GLY A 100 24.01 -0.83 -1.10
N TYR A 101 23.75 -0.74 0.20
CA TYR A 101 22.84 0.26 0.76
C TYR A 101 23.30 0.79 2.11
N ASP A 102 22.88 2.02 2.44
CA ASP A 102 22.93 2.58 3.80
C ASP A 102 21.61 2.40 4.54
N VAL A 103 20.47 2.39 3.80
CA VAL A 103 19.13 2.19 4.34
C VAL A 103 18.34 1.26 3.43
N LEU A 104 17.82 0.17 3.99
CA LEU A 104 16.86 -0.72 3.33
C LEU A 104 15.48 -0.57 3.97
N ILE A 105 14.47 -0.28 3.14
CA ILE A 105 13.07 -0.23 3.55
C ILE A 105 12.32 -1.33 2.80
N TRP A 106 11.84 -2.33 3.53
CA TRP A 106 11.11 -3.45 2.96
C TRP A 106 9.60 -3.19 2.97
N THR A 107 8.98 -3.18 1.79
CA THR A 107 7.54 -3.00 1.61
C THR A 107 6.89 -4.17 0.86
N GLY A 108 7.63 -5.26 0.68
CA GLY A 108 7.20 -6.44 -0.07
C GLY A 108 6.23 -7.31 0.73
N GLY A 109 4.97 -7.28 0.32
CA GLY A 109 3.93 -8.15 0.85
C GLY A 109 3.20 -7.63 2.09
N ILE A 110 2.04 -8.22 2.34
CA ILE A 110 1.20 -7.97 3.51
C ILE A 110 1.03 -9.28 4.26
N THR A 111 1.30 -9.26 5.55
CA THR A 111 1.14 -10.43 6.43
C THR A 111 0.17 -10.14 7.56
N GLY A 112 -0.44 -11.19 8.11
CA GLY A 112 -1.15 -11.11 9.39
C GLY A 112 -0.18 -10.72 10.52
N GLN A 113 -0.71 -10.09 11.54
CA GLN A 113 0.08 -9.66 12.69
C GLN A 113 0.63 -10.88 13.46
N PRO A 114 1.85 -10.80 14.03
CA PRO A 114 2.43 -11.90 14.82
C PRO A 114 1.55 -12.38 15.98
N GLU A 115 0.75 -11.49 16.56
CA GLU A 115 -0.21 -11.81 17.63
C GLU A 115 -1.28 -12.83 17.21
N LEU A 116 -1.54 -12.96 15.90
CA LEU A 116 -2.46 -13.96 15.35
C LEU A 116 -1.89 -15.37 15.34
N GLU A 117 -0.59 -15.54 15.53
CA GLU A 117 0.09 -16.85 15.41
C GLU A 117 -0.56 -17.91 16.30
N ASN A 118 -0.94 -17.54 17.52
CA ASN A 118 -1.56 -18.43 18.52
C ASN A 118 -3.09 -18.34 18.57
N VAL A 119 -3.73 -17.62 17.64
CA VAL A 119 -5.19 -17.54 17.57
C VAL A 119 -5.71 -18.71 16.74
N GLU A 120 -6.63 -19.49 17.30
CA GLU A 120 -7.24 -20.67 16.65
C GLU A 120 -8.32 -20.24 15.65
N VAL A 121 -7.90 -19.72 14.50
CA VAL A 121 -8.73 -19.38 13.33
C VAL A 121 -8.02 -19.86 12.07
N GLU A 122 -8.77 -20.15 11.02
CA GLU A 122 -8.20 -20.47 9.72
C GLU A 122 -7.43 -19.28 9.14
N LYS A 123 -6.21 -19.52 8.69
CA LYS A 123 -5.30 -18.52 8.15
C LYS A 123 -4.65 -19.02 6.87
N ASP A 124 -4.27 -18.10 6.03
CA ASP A 124 -3.45 -18.38 4.86
C ASP A 124 -2.02 -18.76 5.28
N ASP A 125 -1.53 -19.87 4.73
CA ASP A 125 -0.24 -20.45 5.11
C ASP A 125 0.97 -19.56 4.77
N ARG A 126 0.83 -18.66 3.80
CA ARG A 126 1.93 -17.79 3.34
C ARG A 126 1.94 -16.45 4.05
N SER A 127 0.75 -15.86 4.19
CA SER A 127 0.62 -14.50 4.71
C SER A 127 0.16 -14.44 6.17
N ASN A 128 -0.23 -15.56 6.78
CA ASN A 128 -0.82 -15.60 8.14
C ASN A 128 -2.06 -14.68 8.29
N ARG A 129 -2.71 -14.29 7.18
CA ARG A 129 -3.94 -13.50 7.18
C ARG A 129 -5.14 -14.41 7.44
N VAL A 130 -6.12 -13.92 8.19
CA VAL A 130 -7.29 -14.68 8.62
C VAL A 130 -8.29 -14.82 7.48
N HIS A 131 -8.73 -16.04 7.17
CA HIS A 131 -9.87 -16.27 6.27
C HIS A 131 -11.17 -15.82 6.92
N ALA A 132 -11.95 -15.02 6.20
CA ALA A 132 -13.25 -14.54 6.64
C ALA A 132 -14.25 -14.56 5.50
N GLY A 133 -15.47 -14.95 5.79
CA GLY A 133 -16.58 -14.89 4.85
C GLY A 133 -16.94 -13.44 4.47
N SER A 134 -17.77 -13.26 3.45
CA SER A 134 -18.25 -11.94 3.03
C SER A 134 -19.02 -11.18 4.13
N ASP A 135 -19.40 -11.84 5.20
CA ASP A 135 -20.01 -11.28 6.41
C ASP A 135 -19.00 -11.03 7.54
N PHE A 136 -17.71 -11.25 7.26
CA PHE A 136 -16.56 -11.11 8.16
C PHE A 136 -16.44 -12.19 9.26
N ALA A 137 -17.33 -13.17 9.30
CA ALA A 137 -17.20 -14.28 10.22
C ALA A 137 -15.97 -15.14 9.88
N THR A 138 -15.26 -15.61 10.89
CA THR A 138 -14.11 -16.51 10.77
C THR A 138 -14.50 -17.96 11.08
N SER A 139 -13.56 -18.88 11.01
CA SER A 139 -13.77 -20.29 11.44
C SER A 139 -14.07 -20.45 12.93
N ALA A 140 -13.77 -19.45 13.76
CA ALA A 140 -14.08 -19.45 15.20
C ALA A 140 -15.40 -18.70 15.48
N ASP A 141 -16.21 -19.29 16.36
CA ASP A 141 -17.50 -18.69 16.75
C ASP A 141 -17.32 -17.31 17.39
N ARG A 142 -18.10 -16.33 16.93
CA ARG A 142 -18.10 -14.94 17.41
C ARG A 142 -16.77 -14.19 17.23
N VAL A 143 -15.90 -14.66 16.35
CA VAL A 143 -14.68 -13.97 15.93
C VAL A 143 -14.87 -13.43 14.52
N PHE A 144 -14.57 -12.15 14.32
CA PHE A 144 -14.70 -11.44 13.05
C PHE A 144 -13.35 -10.86 12.64
N ALA A 145 -13.04 -10.86 11.34
CA ALA A 145 -11.82 -10.29 10.81
C ALA A 145 -12.11 -9.36 9.62
N ILE A 146 -11.48 -8.18 9.59
CA ILE A 146 -11.59 -7.17 8.53
C ILE A 146 -10.25 -6.49 8.27
N GLY A 147 -10.15 -5.75 7.16
CA GLY A 147 -8.96 -4.96 6.79
C GLY A 147 -7.80 -5.84 6.35
N ASP A 148 -6.58 -5.32 6.42
CA ASP A 148 -5.39 -5.95 5.85
C ASP A 148 -5.04 -7.30 6.51
N THR A 149 -5.44 -7.51 7.74
CA THR A 149 -5.24 -8.78 8.46
C THR A 149 -6.17 -9.91 7.99
N ALA A 150 -7.20 -9.60 7.20
CA ALA A 150 -8.20 -10.56 6.75
C ALA A 150 -8.17 -10.81 5.24
N LEU A 151 -8.47 -12.03 4.83
CA LEU A 151 -8.83 -12.43 3.49
C LEU A 151 -10.36 -12.57 3.43
N VAL A 152 -11.05 -11.45 3.18
CA VAL A 152 -12.51 -11.40 3.15
C VAL A 152 -13.01 -11.83 1.78
N GLU A 153 -13.82 -12.88 1.72
CA GLU A 153 -14.36 -13.44 0.47
C GLU A 153 -15.15 -12.41 -0.36
N GLN A 154 -14.85 -12.38 -1.67
CA GLN A 154 -15.51 -11.56 -2.68
C GLN A 154 -15.83 -12.40 -3.93
N GLY A 155 -16.64 -13.44 -3.78
CA GLY A 155 -16.86 -14.45 -4.83
C GLY A 155 -15.65 -15.35 -4.97
N ASP A 156 -15.04 -15.38 -6.15
CA ASP A 156 -13.83 -16.19 -6.42
C ASP A 156 -12.52 -15.50 -5.95
N ASP A 157 -12.60 -14.25 -5.51
CA ASP A 157 -11.48 -13.42 -5.06
C ASP A 157 -11.59 -13.05 -3.58
N VAL A 158 -10.65 -12.26 -3.11
CA VAL A 158 -10.68 -11.63 -1.78
C VAL A 158 -10.65 -10.10 -1.89
N ALA A 159 -11.18 -9.43 -0.88
CA ALA A 159 -11.14 -7.98 -0.82
C ALA A 159 -9.69 -7.45 -0.85
N PRO A 160 -9.40 -6.39 -1.65
CA PRO A 160 -8.07 -5.84 -1.72
C PRO A 160 -7.65 -5.23 -0.37
N PRO A 161 -6.36 -5.35 0.02
CA PRO A 161 -5.84 -4.76 1.26
C PRO A 161 -5.61 -3.26 1.07
N THR A 162 -6.69 -2.50 1.08
CA THR A 162 -6.68 -1.06 0.87
C THR A 162 -7.51 -0.33 1.93
N ALA A 163 -7.15 0.92 2.22
CA ALA A 163 -7.93 1.78 3.10
C ALA A 163 -9.39 1.94 2.63
N GLN A 164 -9.62 1.95 1.31
CA GLN A 164 -10.96 2.01 0.73
C GLN A 164 -11.80 0.78 1.11
N ALA A 165 -11.25 -0.42 0.93
CA ALA A 165 -11.93 -1.66 1.29
C ALA A 165 -12.17 -1.75 2.81
N ALA A 166 -11.16 -1.44 3.63
CA ALA A 166 -11.27 -1.45 5.07
C ALA A 166 -12.35 -0.47 5.58
N TRP A 167 -12.44 0.71 4.98
CA TRP A 167 -13.46 1.69 5.32
C TRP A 167 -14.89 1.20 5.00
N GLN A 168 -15.10 0.64 3.82
CA GLN A 168 -16.41 0.08 3.44
C GLN A 168 -16.79 -1.10 4.33
N ALA A 169 -15.84 -2.02 4.56
CA ALA A 169 -16.03 -3.18 5.42
C ALA A 169 -16.42 -2.80 6.85
N ALA A 170 -15.78 -1.77 7.42
CA ALA A 170 -15.99 -1.35 8.80
C ALA A 170 -17.46 -0.97 9.10
N GLU A 171 -18.18 -0.38 8.14
CA GLU A 171 -19.59 -0.01 8.30
C GLU A 171 -20.48 -1.24 8.44
N VAL A 172 -20.26 -2.25 7.61
CA VAL A 172 -21.04 -3.49 7.63
C VAL A 172 -20.61 -4.38 8.80
N ALA A 173 -19.31 -4.44 9.10
CA ALA A 173 -18.78 -5.19 10.24
C ALA A 173 -19.33 -4.67 11.57
N GLY A 174 -19.37 -3.35 11.78
CA GLY A 174 -19.97 -2.76 12.97
C GLY A 174 -21.46 -3.12 13.13
N ALA A 175 -22.22 -3.11 12.03
CA ALA A 175 -23.61 -3.56 12.03
C ALA A 175 -23.71 -5.07 12.32
N ASN A 176 -22.80 -5.88 11.79
CA ASN A 176 -22.79 -7.34 12.00
C ASN A 176 -22.44 -7.70 13.44
N LEU A 177 -21.52 -7.01 14.09
CA LEU A 177 -21.26 -7.20 15.52
C LEU A 177 -22.51 -6.97 16.37
N ALA A 178 -23.26 -5.91 16.08
CA ALA A 178 -24.52 -5.63 16.78
C ALA A 178 -25.62 -6.66 16.48
N ARG A 179 -25.62 -7.27 15.29
CA ARG A 179 -26.52 -8.34 14.89
C ARG A 179 -26.16 -9.66 15.56
N ALA A 180 -24.88 -10.02 15.55
CA ALA A 180 -24.36 -11.20 16.22
C ALA A 180 -24.69 -11.21 17.72
N ALA A 181 -24.50 -10.08 18.40
CA ALA A 181 -24.85 -9.93 19.82
C ALA A 181 -26.34 -10.15 20.14
N ARG A 182 -27.23 -10.03 19.14
CA ARG A 182 -28.68 -10.26 19.25
C ARG A 182 -29.13 -11.59 18.64
N GLY A 183 -28.21 -12.42 18.15
CA GLY A 183 -28.54 -13.67 17.44
C GLY A 183 -29.25 -13.44 16.09
N ALA A 184 -29.09 -12.26 15.48
CA ALA A 184 -29.69 -11.92 14.18
C ALA A 184 -28.78 -12.35 13.03
N PRO A 185 -29.32 -12.69 11.83
CA PRO A 185 -28.53 -13.05 10.68
C PRO A 185 -27.54 -11.95 10.28
N LEU A 186 -26.32 -12.32 9.91
CA LEU A 186 -25.30 -11.40 9.42
C LEU A 186 -25.63 -10.91 8.01
N ARG A 187 -25.01 -9.82 7.59
CA ARG A 187 -25.11 -9.24 6.24
C ARG A 187 -23.80 -9.45 5.51
N SER A 188 -23.89 -9.95 4.29
CA SER A 188 -22.75 -9.98 3.39
C SER A 188 -22.38 -8.56 2.92
N TRP A 189 -21.10 -8.36 2.68
CA TRP A 189 -20.54 -7.15 2.12
C TRP A 189 -19.85 -7.47 0.79
N THR A 190 -19.98 -6.57 -0.17
CA THR A 190 -19.26 -6.61 -1.42
C THR A 190 -18.46 -5.33 -1.57
N HIS A 191 -17.17 -5.46 -1.91
CA HIS A 191 -16.30 -4.32 -2.17
C HIS A 191 -16.76 -3.59 -3.45
N GLU A 192 -16.86 -2.26 -3.36
CA GLU A 192 -17.11 -1.39 -4.50
C GLU A 192 -15.84 -0.59 -4.78
N ASP A 193 -15.17 -0.89 -5.90
CA ASP A 193 -14.02 -0.09 -6.30
C ASP A 193 -14.48 1.31 -6.76
N LYS A 194 -13.90 2.34 -6.17
CA LYS A 194 -14.21 3.76 -6.46
C LYS A 194 -13.08 4.47 -7.17
N GLY A 195 -12.13 3.70 -7.67
CA GLY A 195 -10.90 4.18 -8.27
C GLY A 195 -9.77 4.34 -7.25
N THR A 196 -8.61 4.66 -7.75
CA THR A 196 -7.37 4.69 -6.98
C THR A 196 -6.73 6.08 -7.02
N VAL A 197 -6.21 6.56 -5.89
CA VAL A 197 -5.41 7.80 -5.81
C VAL A 197 -4.14 7.53 -5.01
N ILE A 198 -3.00 7.65 -5.68
CA ILE A 198 -1.68 7.33 -5.13
C ILE A 198 -0.82 8.59 -5.12
N SER A 199 -0.21 8.92 -3.96
CA SER A 199 0.78 10.01 -3.88
C SER A 199 2.18 9.49 -4.21
N VAL A 200 2.96 10.37 -4.83
CA VAL A 200 4.40 10.25 -5.01
C VAL A 200 4.99 11.58 -4.54
N GLY A 201 5.36 11.66 -3.27
CA GLY A 201 5.72 12.91 -2.61
C GLY A 201 4.60 13.95 -2.73
N GLU A 202 4.97 15.18 -3.10
CA GLU A 202 4.04 16.29 -3.31
C GLU A 202 3.05 16.08 -4.48
N GLU A 203 3.28 15.12 -5.35
CA GLU A 203 2.42 14.80 -6.49
C GLU A 203 1.49 13.63 -6.20
N ALA A 204 0.49 13.44 -7.07
CA ALA A 204 -0.40 12.29 -7.00
C ALA A 204 -0.87 11.87 -8.39
N VAL A 205 -1.25 10.59 -8.52
CA VAL A 205 -1.91 10.01 -9.68
C VAL A 205 -3.27 9.48 -9.25
N ALA A 206 -4.32 9.85 -9.97
CA ALA A 206 -5.66 9.33 -9.82
C ALA A 206 -6.06 8.53 -11.04
N HIS A 207 -6.72 7.39 -10.85
CA HIS A 207 -7.12 6.48 -11.90
C HIS A 207 -8.52 5.92 -11.62
N ASP A 208 -9.34 5.87 -12.66
CA ASP A 208 -10.67 5.26 -12.68
C ASP A 208 -11.63 5.75 -11.57
N VAL A 209 -11.46 7.02 -11.19
CA VAL A 209 -12.24 7.62 -10.10
C VAL A 209 -13.70 7.81 -10.53
N ILE A 210 -14.63 7.22 -9.78
CA ILE A 210 -16.07 7.30 -10.06
C ILE A 210 -16.51 8.77 -10.20
N GLY A 211 -17.20 9.06 -11.29
CA GLY A 211 -17.73 10.39 -11.59
C GLY A 211 -16.74 11.34 -12.27
N MET A 212 -15.50 10.91 -12.51
CA MET A 212 -14.52 11.68 -13.28
C MET A 212 -14.53 11.25 -14.75
N PRO A 213 -14.53 12.22 -15.70
CA PRO A 213 -14.56 11.90 -17.14
C PRO A 213 -13.20 11.48 -17.70
N ILE A 214 -12.12 11.69 -16.95
CA ILE A 214 -10.75 11.35 -17.35
C ILE A 214 -10.31 10.14 -16.56
N LYS A 215 -9.90 9.08 -17.26
CA LYS A 215 -9.55 7.80 -16.65
C LYS A 215 -8.31 7.90 -15.76
N THR A 216 -7.25 8.57 -16.24
CA THR A 216 -6.00 8.77 -15.50
C THR A 216 -5.59 10.23 -15.53
N PHE A 217 -5.33 10.82 -14.39
CA PHE A 217 -4.83 12.19 -14.27
C PHE A 217 -3.92 12.34 -13.06
N GLY A 218 -3.02 13.33 -13.11
CA GLY A 218 -2.06 13.57 -12.04
C GLY A 218 -1.98 15.04 -11.64
N GLY A 219 -0.99 15.35 -10.78
CA GLY A 219 -0.69 16.70 -10.34
C GLY A 219 -1.70 17.25 -9.33
N THR A 220 -1.81 18.58 -9.27
CA THR A 220 -2.67 19.29 -8.30
C THR A 220 -4.10 18.77 -8.18
N PRO A 221 -4.83 18.42 -9.28
CA PRO A 221 -6.18 17.87 -9.14
C PRO A 221 -6.22 16.54 -8.40
N ALA A 222 -5.28 15.64 -8.66
CA ALA A 222 -5.21 14.35 -7.97
C ALA A 222 -4.81 14.53 -6.49
N LYS A 223 -3.87 15.44 -6.19
CA LYS A 223 -3.47 15.81 -4.83
C LYS A 223 -4.67 16.35 -4.03
N LEU A 224 -5.44 17.29 -4.60
CA LEU A 224 -6.63 17.85 -3.95
C LEU A 224 -7.70 16.78 -3.71
N LEU A 225 -7.89 15.86 -4.66
CA LEU A 225 -8.81 14.75 -4.50
C LEU A 225 -8.38 13.84 -3.34
N LYS A 226 -7.09 13.50 -3.22
CA LYS A 226 -6.58 12.71 -2.10
C LYS A 226 -6.83 13.40 -0.76
N LYS A 227 -6.53 14.70 -0.65
CA LYS A 227 -6.82 15.51 0.54
C LYS A 227 -8.31 15.51 0.88
N ALA A 228 -9.18 15.64 -0.11
CA ALA A 228 -10.65 15.63 0.10
C ALA A 228 -11.14 14.26 0.61
N ILE A 229 -10.59 13.15 0.09
CA ILE A 229 -10.90 11.78 0.55
C ILE A 229 -10.48 11.62 2.02
N ALA A 230 -9.25 11.99 2.37
CA ALA A 230 -8.75 11.90 3.74
C ALA A 230 -9.55 12.80 4.71
N THR A 231 -9.86 14.03 4.30
CA THR A 231 -10.68 14.97 5.09
C THR A 231 -12.08 14.41 5.35
N ARG A 232 -12.71 13.82 4.33
CA ARG A 232 -14.02 13.17 4.48
C ARG A 232 -13.96 12.02 5.49
N TRP A 233 -12.88 11.23 5.47
CA TRP A 233 -12.69 10.15 6.42
C TRP A 233 -12.53 10.69 7.86
N ILE A 234 -11.65 11.67 8.08
CA ILE A 234 -11.45 12.29 9.39
C ILE A 234 -12.76 12.88 9.93
N ASN A 235 -13.54 13.54 9.08
CA ASN A 235 -14.85 14.06 9.46
C ASN A 235 -15.81 12.95 9.92
N LYS A 236 -15.79 11.79 9.27
CA LYS A 236 -16.66 10.67 9.58
C LYS A 236 -16.32 9.99 10.92
N VAL A 237 -15.02 9.81 11.19
CA VAL A 237 -14.56 9.08 12.39
C VAL A 237 -14.23 10.00 13.58
N SER A 238 -14.23 11.31 13.39
CA SER A 238 -13.85 12.27 14.41
C SER A 238 -14.80 13.48 14.45
N SER A 239 -14.38 14.63 13.87
CA SER A 239 -15.20 15.84 13.87
C SER A 239 -14.87 16.75 12.68
N PRO A 240 -15.84 17.63 12.25
CA PRO A 240 -15.59 18.61 11.20
C PRO A 240 -14.39 19.52 11.48
N GLY A 241 -14.21 19.97 12.73
CA GLY A 241 -13.09 20.83 13.11
C GLY A 241 -11.72 20.17 12.92
N ARG A 242 -11.58 18.90 13.29
CA ARG A 242 -10.35 18.13 13.05
C ARG A 242 -10.12 17.88 11.57
N ALA A 243 -11.18 17.62 10.81
CA ALA A 243 -11.08 17.40 9.37
C ALA A 243 -10.57 18.65 8.64
N VAL A 244 -11.08 19.84 8.99
CA VAL A 244 -10.62 21.10 8.41
C VAL A 244 -9.17 21.42 8.81
N GLY A 245 -8.81 21.21 10.08
CA GLY A 245 -7.43 21.39 10.53
C GLY A 245 -6.46 20.49 9.75
N ALA A 246 -6.75 19.21 9.66
CA ALA A 246 -5.90 18.24 8.95
C ALA A 246 -5.76 18.54 7.44
N PHE A 247 -6.75 19.17 6.79
CA PHE A 247 -6.67 19.49 5.36
C PHE A 247 -5.48 20.41 5.01
N GLY A 248 -5.12 21.29 5.93
CA GLY A 248 -3.97 22.18 5.74
C GLY A 248 -2.61 21.50 5.90
N ASP A 249 -2.58 20.45 6.71
CA ASP A 249 -1.34 19.75 7.09
C ASP A 249 -1.01 18.56 6.16
N MET A 250 -1.95 18.18 5.27
CA MET A 250 -1.79 17.07 4.31
C MET A 250 -1.12 17.53 3.01
#